data_2adf7f8f4e2df0558145bdb73954e541
#
_entry.id   2adf7f8f4e2df0558145bdb73954e541
#
_cell.length_a   1.000
_cell.length_b   1.000
_cell.length_c   1.000
_cell.angle_alpha   90.00
_cell.angle_beta   90.00
_cell.angle_gamma   90.00
#
_symmetry.space_group_name_H-M   'P 1'
#
loop_
_entity.id
_entity.type
_entity.pdbx_description
1 polymer ?
#
loop_
_entity_poly.entity_id
_entity_poly.type
_entity_poly.pdbx_seq_one_letter_code
_entity_poly.pdbx_strand_id
1 'polypeptide(L)'
;MMKTFELFGKAILEYTKNPSTKLILIKKDKTKFVLDLSFYFRQYLDFSNLEKKALSLAKGEILDVGCATGYYIPILKMNGNVDAIDISEQAIQIAKARGIEECHVADVFKYNPPKKYDTITLFENNIGLGGTFSKTQKLFKILTKFLKKNGKIIAIIRHTDYRKKYYSSKYFPLWKGKYGKKFRWLYFNINYLPKFCRKYQLKLEVLDEEEEDGRKLYLVRLIDNNV
;
A
#
# COMPACT_ATOMS: atom_id res chain seq x y z
N MET A 1 6.12 24.67 -1.12
CA MET A 1 6.34 23.66 -2.17
C MET A 1 5.38 22.49 -1.88
N MET A 2 4.53 22.11 -2.80
CA MET A 2 3.50 21.08 -2.60
C MET A 2 4.15 19.71 -2.24
N LYS A 3 3.71 19.06 -1.15
CA LYS A 3 4.22 17.73 -0.77
C LYS A 3 3.87 16.70 -1.85
N THR A 4 4.65 15.62 -1.98
CA THR A 4 4.28 14.49 -2.85
C THR A 4 2.96 13.93 -2.33
N PHE A 5 2.00 13.61 -3.14
CA PHE A 5 0.64 13.18 -2.78
C PHE A 5 -0.32 14.25 -2.23
N GLU A 6 0.10 15.50 -2.04
CA GLU A 6 -0.81 16.55 -1.58
C GLU A 6 -1.98 16.77 -2.56
N LEU A 7 -1.69 16.84 -3.87
CA LEU A 7 -2.76 16.99 -4.88
C LEU A 7 -3.69 15.76 -4.90
N PHE A 8 -3.11 14.58 -4.69
CA PHE A 8 -3.83 13.31 -4.62
C PHE A 8 -4.79 13.30 -3.43
N GLY A 9 -4.29 13.65 -2.24
CA GLY A 9 -5.10 13.75 -1.03
C GLY A 9 -6.22 14.79 -1.14
N LYS A 10 -5.94 15.95 -1.76
CA LYS A 10 -6.96 16.98 -2.02
C LYS A 10 -8.06 16.48 -2.95
N ALA A 11 -7.73 15.70 -3.98
CA ALA A 11 -8.72 15.13 -4.89
C ALA A 11 -9.61 14.09 -4.17
N ILE A 12 -9.04 13.24 -3.31
CA ILE A 12 -9.81 12.29 -2.49
C ILE A 12 -10.72 13.05 -1.52
N LEU A 13 -10.22 14.10 -0.87
CA LEU A 13 -11.02 14.92 0.04
C LEU A 13 -12.17 15.62 -0.70
N GLU A 14 -11.93 16.15 -1.89
CA GLU A 14 -12.99 16.75 -2.72
C GLU A 14 -14.05 15.72 -3.13
N TYR A 15 -13.63 14.47 -3.38
CA TYR A 15 -14.54 13.39 -3.74
C TYR A 15 -15.61 13.14 -2.67
N THR A 16 -15.31 13.36 -1.38
CA THR A 16 -16.30 13.23 -0.31
C THR A 16 -17.48 14.21 -0.44
N LYS A 17 -17.26 15.35 -1.12
CA LYS A 17 -18.27 16.39 -1.34
C LYS A 17 -18.87 16.33 -2.73
N ASN A 18 -18.08 15.87 -3.71
CA ASN A 18 -18.46 15.77 -5.11
C ASN A 18 -17.95 14.44 -5.71
N PRO A 19 -18.79 13.39 -5.73
CA PRO A 19 -18.43 12.09 -6.31
C PRO A 19 -18.07 12.09 -7.79
N SER A 20 -18.35 13.19 -8.52
CA SER A 20 -17.91 13.35 -9.91
C SER A 20 -16.44 13.77 -10.05
N THR A 21 -15.74 13.99 -8.93
CA THR A 21 -14.33 14.38 -8.92
C THR A 21 -13.47 13.30 -9.59
N LYS A 22 -12.65 13.74 -10.55
CA LYS A 22 -11.74 12.87 -11.31
C LYS A 22 -10.30 13.29 -11.07
N LEU A 23 -9.45 12.35 -10.70
CA LEU A 23 -8.00 12.50 -10.65
C LEU A 23 -7.38 11.73 -11.82
N ILE A 24 -6.58 12.41 -12.62
CA ILE A 24 -5.89 11.79 -13.75
C ILE A 24 -4.44 11.50 -13.37
N LEU A 25 -4.00 10.29 -13.62
CA LEU A 25 -2.59 9.93 -13.54
C LEU A 25 -2.01 9.80 -14.94
N ILE A 26 -0.92 10.50 -15.20
CA ILE A 26 -0.25 10.51 -16.50
C ILE A 26 1.08 9.79 -16.35
N LYS A 27 1.36 8.76 -17.15
CA LYS A 27 2.65 8.09 -17.23
C LYS A 27 3.67 8.89 -18.04
N LYS A 28 4.95 8.46 -17.95
CA LYS A 28 6.04 9.05 -18.77
C LYS A 28 5.80 8.94 -20.26
N ASP A 29 5.15 7.89 -20.72
CA ASP A 29 4.77 7.64 -22.12
C ASP A 29 3.52 8.41 -22.57
N LYS A 30 3.04 9.37 -21.75
CA LYS A 30 1.83 10.18 -21.94
C LYS A 30 0.50 9.40 -21.82
N THR A 31 0.51 8.11 -21.54
CA THR A 31 -0.71 7.35 -21.22
C THR A 31 -1.41 7.98 -20.02
N LYS A 32 -2.72 8.21 -20.15
CA LYS A 32 -3.57 8.81 -19.11
C LYS A 32 -4.56 7.77 -18.60
N PHE A 33 -4.80 7.75 -17.31
CA PHE A 33 -5.92 7.02 -16.71
C PHE A 33 -6.58 7.86 -15.64
N VAL A 34 -7.89 7.77 -15.62
CA VAL A 34 -8.71 8.33 -14.55
C VAL A 34 -8.64 7.35 -13.40
N LEU A 35 -8.19 7.84 -12.23
CA LEU A 35 -8.20 7.04 -11.02
C LEU A 35 -9.62 7.03 -10.45
N ASP A 36 -10.14 5.85 -10.21
CA ASP A 36 -11.40 5.69 -9.49
C ASP A 36 -11.20 6.05 -8.01
N LEU A 37 -11.76 7.18 -7.60
CA LEU A 37 -11.63 7.66 -6.24
C LEU A 37 -12.61 6.95 -5.28
N SER A 38 -13.65 6.28 -5.78
CA SER A 38 -14.56 5.47 -4.96
C SER A 38 -13.82 4.35 -4.23
N PHE A 39 -12.73 3.86 -4.83
CA PHE A 39 -11.85 2.85 -4.28
C PHE A 39 -11.38 3.14 -2.85
N TYR A 40 -11.20 4.40 -2.50
CA TYR A 40 -10.77 4.83 -1.16
C TYR A 40 -11.90 4.84 -0.12
N PHE A 41 -13.13 4.51 -0.53
CA PHE A 41 -14.33 4.53 0.31
C PHE A 41 -15.04 3.18 0.38
N ARG A 42 -14.43 2.14 -0.18
CA ARG A 42 -14.96 0.77 -0.21
C ARG A 42 -15.22 0.25 1.19
N GLN A 43 -16.20 -0.65 1.29
CA GLN A 43 -16.55 -1.41 2.48
C GLN A 43 -16.23 -2.90 2.27
N TYR A 44 -16.37 -3.71 3.30
CA TYR A 44 -16.03 -5.14 3.25
C TYR A 44 -16.71 -5.90 2.11
N LEU A 45 -17.94 -5.56 1.78
CA LEU A 45 -18.67 -6.21 0.67
C LEU A 45 -18.04 -5.94 -0.70
N ASP A 46 -17.38 -4.79 -0.85
CA ASP A 46 -16.73 -4.36 -2.09
C ASP A 46 -15.33 -4.99 -2.27
N PHE A 47 -14.81 -5.66 -1.24
CA PHE A 47 -13.47 -6.26 -1.30
C PHE A 47 -13.49 -7.55 -2.11
N SER A 48 -12.41 -7.78 -2.88
CA SER A 48 -12.21 -9.03 -3.59
C SER A 48 -11.99 -10.20 -2.62
N ASN A 49 -12.07 -11.42 -3.12
CA ASN A 49 -11.79 -12.61 -2.31
C ASN A 49 -10.32 -12.61 -1.83
N LEU A 50 -9.41 -12.12 -2.66
CA LEU A 50 -8.00 -12.00 -2.32
C LEU A 50 -7.80 -11.03 -1.15
N GLU A 51 -8.46 -9.86 -1.18
CA GLU A 51 -8.43 -8.87 -0.10
C GLU A 51 -9.03 -9.42 1.20
N LYS A 52 -10.20 -10.07 1.13
CA LYS A 52 -10.84 -10.72 2.29
C LYS A 52 -9.94 -11.76 2.94
N LYS A 53 -9.28 -12.59 2.12
CA LYS A 53 -8.30 -13.57 2.58
C LYS A 53 -7.07 -12.90 3.20
N ALA A 54 -6.54 -11.86 2.57
CA ALA A 54 -5.40 -11.09 3.10
C ALA A 54 -5.70 -10.50 4.48
N LEU A 55 -6.87 -9.89 4.64
CA LEU A 55 -7.35 -9.33 5.90
C LEU A 55 -7.47 -10.38 7.00
N SER A 56 -8.00 -11.57 6.70
CA SER A 56 -8.16 -12.67 7.68
C SER A 56 -6.83 -13.22 8.21
N LEU A 57 -5.74 -13.05 7.46
CA LEU A 57 -4.40 -13.51 7.83
C LEU A 57 -3.64 -12.52 8.73
N ALA A 58 -4.05 -11.26 8.76
CA ALA A 58 -3.46 -10.25 9.64
C ALA A 58 -4.00 -10.42 11.06
N LYS A 59 -3.10 -10.64 12.05
CA LYS A 59 -3.48 -10.92 13.45
C LYS A 59 -2.46 -10.32 14.42
N GLY A 60 -2.88 -10.11 15.65
CA GLY A 60 -2.06 -9.65 16.78
C GLY A 60 -1.85 -8.13 16.76
N GLU A 61 -0.64 -7.67 17.03
CA GLU A 61 -0.26 -6.27 16.84
C GLU A 61 -0.02 -6.04 15.34
N ILE A 62 -0.84 -5.21 14.71
CA ILE A 62 -0.87 -5.00 13.26
C ILE A 62 -0.42 -3.59 12.92
N LEU A 63 0.50 -3.44 11.97
CA LEU A 63 0.84 -2.17 11.34
C LEU A 63 0.37 -2.17 9.89
N ASP A 64 -0.59 -1.30 9.55
CA ASP A 64 -0.98 -1.10 8.15
C ASP A 64 -0.20 0.07 7.55
N VAL A 65 0.60 -0.20 6.49
CA VAL A 65 1.48 0.78 5.87
C VAL A 65 0.92 1.25 4.53
N GLY A 66 0.53 2.52 4.48
CA GLY A 66 -0.18 3.12 3.35
C GLY A 66 -1.69 2.92 3.47
N CYS A 67 -2.24 3.20 4.65
CA CYS A 67 -3.63 2.94 4.99
C CYS A 67 -4.64 3.83 4.26
N ALA A 68 -4.19 4.89 3.59
CA ALA A 68 -5.04 5.85 2.89
C ALA A 68 -6.18 6.37 3.78
N THR A 69 -7.44 6.21 3.40
CA THR A 69 -8.63 6.64 4.18
C THR A 69 -9.07 5.61 5.24
N GLY A 70 -8.24 4.59 5.50
CA GLY A 70 -8.47 3.60 6.54
C GLY A 70 -9.55 2.56 6.23
N TYR A 71 -9.92 2.35 4.96
CA TYR A 71 -11.05 1.48 4.60
C TYR A 71 -10.86 0.00 4.97
N TYR A 72 -9.64 -0.48 5.20
CA TYR A 72 -9.37 -1.82 5.71
C TYR A 72 -9.37 -1.91 7.25
N ILE A 73 -9.20 -0.79 7.94
CA ILE A 73 -8.96 -0.76 9.38
C ILE A 73 -10.09 -1.39 10.20
N PRO A 74 -11.39 -1.16 9.90
CA PRO A 74 -12.48 -1.80 10.67
C PRO A 74 -12.37 -3.33 10.70
N ILE A 75 -11.92 -3.94 9.61
CA ILE A 75 -11.77 -5.41 9.53
C ILE A 75 -10.48 -5.86 10.21
N LEU A 76 -9.38 -5.13 10.05
CA LEU A 76 -8.13 -5.44 10.75
C LEU A 76 -8.31 -5.39 12.27
N LYS A 77 -9.09 -4.47 12.79
CA LYS A 77 -9.42 -4.34 14.23
C LYS A 77 -10.17 -5.57 14.79
N MET A 78 -10.91 -6.29 13.96
CA MET A 78 -11.55 -7.54 14.40
C MET A 78 -10.51 -8.67 14.64
N ASN A 79 -9.30 -8.51 14.11
CA ASN A 79 -8.24 -9.50 14.16
C ASN A 79 -7.09 -9.14 15.12
N GLY A 80 -7.06 -7.92 15.65
CA GLY A 80 -6.01 -7.47 16.56
C GLY A 80 -5.96 -5.97 16.81
N ASN A 81 -4.91 -5.52 17.47
CA ASN A 81 -4.64 -4.11 17.71
C ASN A 81 -3.96 -3.48 16.50
N VAL A 82 -4.49 -2.40 15.99
CA VAL A 82 -4.05 -1.79 14.74
C VAL A 82 -3.42 -0.43 14.97
N ASP A 83 -2.21 -0.24 14.44
CA ASP A 83 -1.66 1.07 14.10
C ASP A 83 -1.63 1.18 12.57
N ALA A 84 -2.00 2.32 12.02
CA ALA A 84 -2.05 2.53 10.58
C ALA A 84 -1.42 3.86 10.19
N ILE A 85 -0.58 3.86 9.16
CA ILE A 85 0.15 5.05 8.74
C ILE A 85 -0.03 5.34 7.26
N ASP A 86 -0.19 6.62 6.93
CA ASP A 86 -0.12 7.12 5.56
C ASP A 86 0.57 8.49 5.53
N ILE A 87 1.21 8.82 4.42
CA ILE A 87 1.90 10.10 4.24
C ILE A 87 0.95 11.25 3.89
N SER A 88 -0.29 10.94 3.48
CA SER A 88 -1.30 11.91 3.05
C SER A 88 -2.09 12.43 4.24
N GLU A 89 -1.86 13.69 4.61
CA GLU A 89 -2.62 14.37 5.67
C GLU A 89 -4.14 14.37 5.38
N GLN A 90 -4.53 14.58 4.10
CA GLN A 90 -5.94 14.61 3.71
C GLN A 90 -6.60 13.24 3.79
N ALA A 91 -5.89 12.17 3.43
CA ALA A 91 -6.42 10.81 3.56
C ALA A 91 -6.65 10.45 5.03
N ILE A 92 -5.71 10.80 5.91
CA ILE A 92 -5.86 10.60 7.36
C ILE A 92 -6.98 11.47 7.93
N GLN A 93 -7.14 12.72 7.46
CA GLN A 93 -8.27 13.56 7.84
C GLN A 93 -9.61 12.88 7.53
N ILE A 94 -9.73 12.23 6.37
CA ILE A 94 -10.93 11.47 5.98
C ILE A 94 -11.11 10.26 6.91
N ALA A 95 -10.04 9.51 7.20
CA ALA A 95 -10.10 8.37 8.13
C ALA A 95 -10.63 8.81 9.50
N LYS A 96 -10.09 9.89 10.06
CA LYS A 96 -10.52 10.46 11.34
C LYS A 96 -11.98 10.90 11.30
N ALA A 97 -12.42 11.57 10.23
CA ALA A 97 -13.82 11.98 10.06
C ALA A 97 -14.79 10.78 9.97
N ARG A 98 -14.29 9.59 9.65
CA ARG A 98 -15.03 8.30 9.65
C ARG A 98 -14.95 7.58 11.01
N GLY A 99 -14.33 8.17 12.03
CA GLY A 99 -14.15 7.57 13.36
C GLY A 99 -13.03 6.53 13.43
N ILE A 100 -12.09 6.53 12.47
CA ILE A 100 -10.97 5.58 12.43
C ILE A 100 -9.75 6.25 13.08
N GLU A 101 -9.63 6.08 14.40
CA GLU A 101 -8.62 6.78 15.22
C GLU A 101 -7.21 6.15 15.09
N GLU A 102 -7.10 4.95 14.59
CA GLU A 102 -5.85 4.19 14.43
C GLU A 102 -4.95 4.73 13.32
N CYS A 103 -5.50 5.59 12.43
CA CYS A 103 -4.77 6.14 11.29
C CYS A 103 -3.98 7.39 11.68
N HIS A 104 -2.69 7.42 11.35
CA HIS A 104 -1.78 8.51 11.67
C HIS A 104 -1.00 8.99 10.44
N VAL A 105 -0.72 10.30 10.38
CA VAL A 105 0.13 10.88 9.33
C VAL A 105 1.58 10.52 9.63
N ALA A 106 2.18 9.66 8.81
CA ALA A 106 3.60 9.32 8.95
C ALA A 106 4.23 8.91 7.61
N ASP A 107 5.50 9.29 7.45
CA ASP A 107 6.37 8.75 6.41
C ASP A 107 7.03 7.47 6.96
N VAL A 108 6.75 6.32 6.38
CA VAL A 108 7.31 5.02 6.80
C VAL A 108 8.86 5.03 6.89
N PHE A 109 9.52 5.86 6.08
CA PHE A 109 10.99 5.99 6.10
C PHE A 109 11.52 6.78 7.30
N LYS A 110 10.65 7.45 8.05
CA LYS A 110 10.96 8.26 9.22
C LYS A 110 10.18 7.84 10.46
N TYR A 111 9.24 6.91 10.27
CA TYR A 111 8.39 6.43 11.35
C TYR A 111 9.22 5.68 12.39
N ASN A 112 9.01 6.01 13.65
CA ASN A 112 9.55 5.29 14.79
C ASN A 112 8.37 4.68 15.55
N PRO A 113 8.06 3.40 15.36
CA PRO A 113 6.89 2.79 15.97
C PRO A 113 7.07 2.67 17.49
N PRO A 114 5.97 2.81 18.27
CA PRO A 114 6.03 2.66 19.74
C PRO A 114 6.26 1.22 20.18
N LYS A 115 6.05 0.26 19.29
CA LYS A 115 6.15 -1.18 19.53
C LYS A 115 6.57 -1.93 18.30
N LYS A 116 6.81 -3.24 18.43
CA LYS A 116 6.97 -4.17 17.31
C LYS A 116 5.67 -4.88 17.02
N TYR A 117 5.53 -5.37 15.78
CA TYR A 117 4.28 -5.92 15.25
C TYR A 117 4.38 -7.42 14.94
N ASP A 118 3.27 -8.13 15.16
CA ASP A 118 3.09 -9.51 14.73
C ASP A 118 2.83 -9.59 13.23
N THR A 119 2.13 -8.56 12.71
CA THR A 119 1.79 -8.47 11.29
C THR A 119 2.02 -7.05 10.78
N ILE A 120 2.67 -6.93 9.62
CA ILE A 120 2.69 -5.69 8.82
C ILE A 120 1.91 -5.97 7.54
N THR A 121 0.97 -5.08 7.19
CA THR A 121 0.21 -5.18 5.94
C THR A 121 0.73 -4.19 4.91
N LEU A 122 0.88 -4.67 3.66
CA LEU A 122 1.27 -3.91 2.48
C LEU A 122 0.28 -4.20 1.34
N PHE A 123 -0.97 -3.79 1.53
CA PHE A 123 -2.01 -4.01 0.54
C PHE A 123 -1.87 -3.04 -0.65
N GLU A 124 -2.65 -3.23 -1.71
CA GLU A 124 -2.66 -2.37 -2.90
C GLU A 124 -1.27 -2.11 -3.52
N ASN A 125 -0.46 -3.17 -3.54
CA ASN A 125 0.92 -3.08 -4.04
C ASN A 125 1.80 -2.09 -3.25
N ASN A 126 1.52 -1.84 -1.97
CA ASN A 126 2.30 -0.94 -1.11
C ASN A 126 3.75 -1.41 -0.89
N ILE A 127 4.09 -2.64 -1.26
CA ILE A 127 5.48 -3.09 -1.41
C ILE A 127 6.28 -2.16 -2.34
N GLY A 128 5.60 -1.48 -3.27
CA GLY A 128 6.15 -0.54 -4.23
C GLY A 128 6.28 0.91 -3.75
N LEU A 129 5.90 1.24 -2.50
CA LEU A 129 5.94 2.60 -1.94
C LEU A 129 7.31 3.29 -2.05
N GLY A 130 8.39 2.52 -2.04
CA GLY A 130 9.73 3.05 -2.26
C GLY A 130 9.90 3.74 -3.62
N GLY A 131 9.09 3.39 -4.61
CA GLY A 131 9.07 3.97 -5.95
C GLY A 131 10.31 3.65 -6.80
N THR A 132 11.44 3.34 -6.19
CA THR A 132 12.68 2.89 -6.84
C THR A 132 13.22 1.66 -6.13
N PHE A 133 14.04 0.86 -6.82
CA PHE A 133 14.61 -0.35 -6.25
C PHE A 133 15.40 -0.07 -4.96
N SER A 134 16.28 0.94 -4.98
CA SER A 134 17.08 1.33 -3.82
C SER A 134 16.23 1.77 -2.62
N LYS A 135 15.18 2.58 -2.83
CA LYS A 135 14.28 2.98 -1.75
C LYS A 135 13.44 1.82 -1.23
N THR A 136 13.03 0.89 -2.11
CA THR A 136 12.32 -0.32 -1.68
C THR A 136 13.23 -1.25 -0.88
N GLN A 137 14.53 -1.32 -1.20
CA GLN A 137 15.51 -1.99 -0.35
C GLN A 137 15.57 -1.36 1.06
N LYS A 138 15.56 -0.01 1.14
CA LYS A 138 15.50 0.70 2.42
C LYS A 138 14.21 0.42 3.17
N LEU A 139 13.07 0.40 2.47
CA LEU A 139 11.77 0.06 3.05
C LEU A 139 11.82 -1.32 3.74
N PHE A 140 12.31 -2.34 3.06
CA PHE A 140 12.41 -3.69 3.63
C PHE A 140 13.30 -3.74 4.87
N LYS A 141 14.46 -3.05 4.85
CA LYS A 141 15.33 -2.93 6.02
C LYS A 141 14.64 -2.28 7.24
N ILE A 142 13.70 -1.37 6.97
CA ILE A 142 12.92 -0.70 8.02
C ILE A 142 11.84 -1.64 8.53
N LEU A 143 11.05 -2.24 7.63
CA LEU A 143 9.93 -3.10 8.00
C LEU A 143 10.38 -4.33 8.80
N THR A 144 11.52 -4.95 8.45
CA THR A 144 12.05 -6.09 9.24
C THR A 144 12.40 -5.70 10.68
N LYS A 145 12.82 -4.44 10.92
CA LYS A 145 13.07 -3.95 12.28
C LYS A 145 11.79 -3.73 13.09
N PHE A 146 10.67 -3.48 12.41
CA PHE A 146 9.37 -3.29 13.04
C PHE A 146 8.69 -4.60 13.41
N LEU A 147 9.12 -5.73 12.84
CA LEU A 147 8.56 -7.04 13.18
C LEU A 147 9.05 -7.54 14.54
N LYS A 148 8.15 -8.21 15.24
CA LYS A 148 8.51 -9.11 16.35
C LYS A 148 9.25 -10.33 15.80
N LYS A 149 9.85 -11.11 16.70
CA LYS A 149 10.30 -12.48 16.39
C LYS A 149 9.08 -13.28 15.89
N ASN A 150 9.21 -13.99 14.79
CA ASN A 150 8.13 -14.72 14.10
C ASN A 150 7.01 -13.81 13.52
N GLY A 151 7.24 -12.50 13.49
CA GLY A 151 6.35 -11.58 12.80
C GLY A 151 6.36 -11.81 11.30
N LYS A 152 5.28 -11.35 10.63
CA LYS A 152 5.10 -11.56 9.19
C LYS A 152 4.68 -10.29 8.48
N ILE A 153 4.96 -10.24 7.18
CA ILE A 153 4.38 -9.24 6.29
C ILE A 153 3.34 -9.94 5.40
N ILE A 154 2.14 -9.41 5.35
CA ILE A 154 1.08 -9.83 4.41
C ILE A 154 0.96 -8.74 3.35
N ALA A 155 1.10 -9.12 2.09
CA ALA A 155 1.05 -8.15 1.00
C ALA A 155 0.20 -8.64 -0.17
N ILE A 156 -0.50 -7.70 -0.82
CA ILE A 156 -1.10 -7.91 -2.13
C ILE A 156 -0.21 -7.24 -3.16
N ILE A 157 0.28 -8.01 -4.12
CA ILE A 157 1.27 -7.60 -5.10
C ILE A 157 0.65 -7.61 -6.48
N ARG A 158 0.72 -6.48 -7.15
CA ARG A 158 0.37 -6.39 -8.57
C ARG A 158 1.57 -6.82 -9.41
N HIS A 159 1.42 -7.96 -10.08
CA HIS A 159 2.46 -8.53 -10.93
C HIS A 159 2.73 -7.65 -12.16
N THR A 160 3.95 -7.71 -12.64
CA THR A 160 4.34 -7.10 -13.92
C THR A 160 4.84 -8.16 -14.88
N ASP A 161 4.21 -8.27 -16.04
CA ASP A 161 4.58 -9.20 -17.12
C ASP A 161 5.82 -8.77 -17.91
N TYR A 162 6.43 -7.64 -17.53
CA TYR A 162 7.68 -7.25 -18.14
C TYR A 162 8.75 -8.34 -17.92
N ARG A 163 9.52 -8.67 -18.94
CA ARG A 163 10.69 -9.59 -18.85
C ARG A 163 11.76 -9.13 -17.84
N LYS A 164 11.48 -8.04 -17.12
CA LYS A 164 12.35 -7.42 -16.12
C LYS A 164 12.02 -7.91 -14.72
N LYS A 165 13.04 -7.95 -13.86
CA LYS A 165 12.92 -8.31 -12.43
C LYS A 165 11.95 -7.38 -11.66
N TYR A 166 11.89 -6.12 -12.07
CA TYR A 166 11.02 -5.09 -11.54
C TYR A 166 10.86 -3.96 -12.55
N TYR A 167 9.82 -3.16 -12.37
CA TYR A 167 9.55 -1.96 -13.17
C TYR A 167 9.18 -0.79 -12.26
N SER A 168 9.80 0.38 -12.47
CA SER A 168 9.47 1.61 -11.73
C SER A 168 8.70 2.56 -12.65
N SER A 169 7.40 2.66 -12.45
CA SER A 169 6.56 3.60 -13.17
C SER A 169 6.62 4.98 -12.54
N LYS A 170 6.61 6.02 -13.39
CA LYS A 170 6.59 7.41 -12.97
C LYS A 170 5.24 8.01 -13.35
N TYR A 171 4.60 8.64 -12.38
CA TYR A 171 3.27 9.22 -12.49
C TYR A 171 3.30 10.72 -12.23
N PHE A 172 2.48 11.44 -12.98
CA PHE A 172 2.21 12.86 -12.83
C PHE A 172 0.71 13.01 -12.57
N PRO A 173 0.30 13.33 -11.33
CA PRO A 173 -1.11 13.55 -11.03
C PRO A 173 -1.56 14.89 -11.64
N LEU A 174 -2.75 14.89 -12.22
CA LEU A 174 -3.41 16.07 -12.81
C LEU A 174 -4.83 16.17 -12.24
N TRP A 175 -5.14 17.28 -11.58
CA TRP A 175 -6.46 17.56 -11.01
C TRP A 175 -6.83 19.02 -11.16
N LYS A 176 -8.05 19.31 -11.64
CA LYS A 176 -8.55 20.68 -11.89
C LYS A 176 -7.54 21.52 -12.69
N GLY A 177 -6.94 20.95 -13.75
CA GLY A 177 -5.94 21.61 -14.59
C GLY A 177 -4.55 21.82 -13.96
N LYS A 178 -4.33 21.38 -12.71
CA LYS A 178 -3.06 21.56 -12.00
C LYS A 178 -2.29 20.25 -11.92
N TYR A 179 -0.98 20.29 -12.20
CA TYR A 179 -0.08 19.17 -12.01
C TYR A 179 0.41 19.12 -10.56
N GLY A 180 0.31 17.94 -9.95
CA GLY A 180 0.93 17.66 -8.68
C GLY A 180 2.41 17.25 -8.83
N LYS A 181 3.07 17.07 -7.70
CA LYS A 181 4.44 16.57 -7.69
C LYS A 181 4.48 15.12 -8.19
N LYS A 182 5.38 14.85 -9.15
CA LYS A 182 5.59 13.51 -9.69
C LYS A 182 6.00 12.54 -8.60
N PHE A 183 5.52 11.30 -8.70
CA PHE A 183 5.92 10.19 -7.84
C PHE A 183 6.27 8.96 -8.67
N ARG A 184 6.84 7.96 -8.03
CA ARG A 184 7.16 6.66 -8.62
C ARG A 184 6.52 5.56 -7.81
N TRP A 185 6.19 4.46 -8.50
CA TRP A 185 5.74 3.22 -7.88
C TRP A 185 6.52 2.05 -8.46
N LEU A 186 6.99 1.16 -7.59
CA LEU A 186 7.74 -0.01 -8.02
C LEU A 186 6.80 -1.21 -8.12
N TYR A 187 6.94 -1.97 -9.19
CA TYR A 187 6.23 -3.21 -9.43
C TYR A 187 7.26 -4.33 -9.55
N PHE A 188 7.02 -5.45 -8.89
CA PHE A 188 7.89 -6.61 -8.97
C PHE A 188 7.35 -7.67 -9.93
N ASN A 189 8.26 -8.37 -10.60
CA ASN A 189 7.98 -9.67 -11.13
C ASN A 189 7.92 -10.67 -9.98
N ILE A 190 6.82 -11.40 -9.83
CA ILE A 190 6.62 -12.34 -8.72
C ILE A 190 7.72 -13.40 -8.65
N ASN A 191 8.24 -13.87 -9.80
CA ASN A 191 9.32 -14.86 -9.86
C ASN A 191 10.67 -14.33 -9.35
N TYR A 192 10.88 -13.01 -9.35
CA TYR A 192 12.09 -12.40 -8.81
C TYR A 192 11.98 -12.05 -7.32
N LEU A 193 10.77 -11.80 -6.84
CA LEU A 193 10.53 -11.29 -5.49
C LEU A 193 11.09 -12.20 -4.38
N PRO A 194 11.03 -13.56 -4.47
CA PRO A 194 11.66 -14.43 -3.47
C PRO A 194 13.18 -14.19 -3.33
N LYS A 195 13.88 -13.97 -4.45
CA LYS A 195 15.31 -13.64 -4.42
C LYS A 195 15.58 -12.28 -3.78
N PHE A 196 14.67 -11.31 -3.96
CA PHE A 196 14.76 -10.02 -3.30
C PHE A 196 14.55 -10.14 -1.80
N CYS A 197 13.51 -10.85 -1.35
CA CYS A 197 13.15 -11.03 0.05
C CYS A 197 14.23 -11.73 0.88
N ARG A 198 14.90 -12.75 0.31
CA ARG A 198 16.00 -13.47 0.98
C ARG A 198 17.14 -12.55 1.44
N LYS A 199 17.36 -11.40 0.80
CA LYS A 199 18.36 -10.41 1.24
C LYS A 199 18.05 -9.78 2.60
N TYR A 200 16.82 -9.94 3.06
CA TYR A 200 16.31 -9.41 4.33
C TYR A 200 15.92 -10.53 5.29
N GLN A 201 16.44 -11.75 5.04
CA GLN A 201 16.13 -12.95 5.82
C GLN A 201 14.64 -13.28 5.83
N LEU A 202 13.94 -12.95 4.74
CA LEU A 202 12.52 -13.23 4.56
C LEU A 202 12.32 -14.32 3.51
N LYS A 203 11.57 -15.35 3.87
CA LYS A 203 10.99 -16.34 2.95
C LYS A 203 9.66 -15.80 2.45
N LEU A 204 9.44 -15.83 1.14
CA LEU A 204 8.18 -15.47 0.52
C LEU A 204 7.39 -16.73 0.20
N GLU A 205 6.13 -16.73 0.57
CA GLU A 205 5.14 -17.75 0.23
C GLU A 205 4.00 -17.09 -0.53
N VAL A 206 3.65 -17.63 -1.70
CA VAL A 206 2.44 -17.24 -2.44
C VAL A 206 1.29 -18.03 -1.85
N LEU A 207 0.27 -17.36 -1.36
CA LEU A 207 -0.88 -17.96 -0.67
C LEU A 207 -2.12 -18.04 -1.57
N ASP A 208 -2.22 -17.13 -2.54
CA ASP A 208 -3.33 -17.06 -3.48
C ASP A 208 -3.01 -16.13 -4.64
N GLU A 209 -3.79 -16.22 -5.71
CA GLU A 209 -3.75 -15.30 -6.83
C GLU A 209 -5.15 -14.98 -7.35
N GLU A 210 -5.31 -13.81 -7.94
CA GLU A 210 -6.54 -13.33 -8.56
C GLU A 210 -6.19 -12.52 -9.81
N GLU A 211 -7.09 -12.45 -10.77
CA GLU A 211 -6.96 -11.60 -11.93
C GLU A 211 -7.96 -10.45 -11.87
N GLU A 212 -7.47 -9.21 -11.94
CA GLU A 212 -8.27 -8.00 -11.94
C GLU A 212 -7.87 -7.14 -13.15
N ASP A 213 -8.82 -6.79 -14.02
CA ASP A 213 -8.60 -5.96 -15.21
C ASP A 213 -7.41 -6.44 -16.09
N GLY A 214 -7.29 -7.75 -16.31
CA GLY A 214 -6.21 -8.37 -17.07
C GLY A 214 -4.83 -8.28 -16.39
N ARG A 215 -4.80 -8.08 -15.08
CA ARG A 215 -3.57 -8.03 -14.28
C ARG A 215 -3.62 -9.08 -13.18
N LYS A 216 -2.54 -9.81 -13.02
CA LYS A 216 -2.40 -10.78 -11.93
C LYS A 216 -2.04 -10.08 -10.62
N LEU A 217 -2.82 -10.37 -9.60
CA LEU A 217 -2.57 -10.02 -8.21
C LEU A 217 -2.16 -11.27 -7.46
N TYR A 218 -1.21 -11.14 -6.55
CA TYR A 218 -0.75 -12.23 -5.70
C TYR A 218 -0.86 -11.83 -4.24
N LEU A 219 -1.51 -12.67 -3.46
CA LEU A 219 -1.42 -12.60 -2.00
C LEU A 219 -0.18 -13.35 -1.56
N VAL A 220 0.71 -12.64 -0.88
CA VAL A 220 1.95 -13.24 -0.37
C VAL A 220 2.09 -13.02 1.14
N ARG A 221 2.76 -13.97 1.75
CA ARG A 221 3.26 -13.90 3.13
C ARG A 221 4.78 -13.93 3.12
N LEU A 222 5.37 -12.99 3.86
CA LEU A 222 6.81 -13.00 4.10
C LEU A 222 7.03 -13.26 5.59
N ILE A 223 7.81 -14.28 5.89
CA ILE A 223 8.14 -14.72 7.25
C ILE A 223 9.66 -14.76 7.43
N ASP A 224 10.13 -14.72 8.66
CA ASP A 224 11.55 -14.88 8.96
C ASP A 224 12.05 -16.24 8.41
N ASN A 225 13.17 -16.22 7.72
CA ASN A 225 13.76 -17.42 7.12
C ASN A 225 14.53 -18.28 8.16
N ASN A 226 14.69 -17.78 9.39
CA ASN A 226 15.43 -18.45 10.47
C ASN A 226 14.49 -19.20 11.44
N VAL A 227 13.23 -19.45 11.03
CA VAL A 227 12.25 -20.24 11.78
C VAL A 227 12.10 -21.62 11.19
#